data_0162fd6d6145a2420f370295caee55e6
#
_entry.id   0162fd6d6145a2420f370295caee55e6
#
_cell.length_a   1.000
_cell.length_b   1.000
_cell.length_c   1.000
_cell.angle_alpha   90.00
_cell.angle_beta   90.00
_cell.angle_gamma   90.00
#
_symmetry.space_group_name_H-M   'P 1'
#
loop_
_entity.id
_entity.type
_entity.pdbx_description
1 polymer ?
#
loop_
_entity_poly.entity_id
_entity_poly.type
_entity_poly.pdbx_seq_one_letter_code
_entity_poly.pdbx_strand_id
1 'polypeptide(L)'
;LAMKRVLIVEDDPTWSMLIGRYVGQLGWEFEVVRSPQEALDALDGGAVDVIVLDLLLAVETGMALLNEIQAYDDLSGIPILVLTNTPDIVLSDVSGYGVMCLLDKATATPDDIKFSLKELADGRK
;
A
#
# COMPACT_ATOMS: atom_id res chain seq x y z
N LEU A 1 -3.21 -6.36 -21.93
CA LEU A 1 -2.75 -6.54 -20.56
C LEU A 1 -3.77 -5.93 -19.61
N ALA A 2 -4.05 -6.66 -18.54
CA ALA A 2 -5.01 -6.17 -17.54
C ALA A 2 -4.42 -4.97 -16.79
N MET A 3 -5.23 -3.92 -16.67
CA MET A 3 -4.88 -2.76 -15.87
C MET A 3 -4.99 -3.13 -14.40
N LYS A 4 -3.96 -2.82 -13.64
CA LYS A 4 -3.95 -3.03 -12.20
C LYS A 4 -4.53 -1.82 -11.48
N ARG A 5 -5.05 -2.05 -10.29
CA ARG A 5 -5.62 -1.00 -9.45
C ARG A 5 -4.93 -0.98 -8.10
N VAL A 6 -4.40 0.18 -7.72
CA VAL A 6 -3.63 0.38 -6.49
C VAL A 6 -4.42 1.27 -5.54
N LEU A 7 -4.54 0.84 -4.29
CA LEU A 7 -5.08 1.68 -3.22
C LEU A 7 -3.89 2.28 -2.46
N ILE A 8 -3.82 3.61 -2.43
CA ILE A 8 -2.76 4.35 -1.74
C ILE A 8 -3.34 4.91 -0.45
N VAL A 9 -2.82 4.43 0.69
CA VAL A 9 -3.25 4.88 2.02
C VAL A 9 -2.15 5.77 2.57
N GLU A 10 -2.31 7.07 2.38
CA GLU A 10 -1.29 8.07 2.67
C GLU A 10 -1.95 9.42 2.94
N ASP A 11 -1.70 10.02 4.10
CA ASP A 11 -2.30 11.31 4.44
C ASP A 11 -1.42 12.51 4.06
N ASP A 12 -0.16 12.30 3.71
CA ASP A 12 0.72 13.38 3.23
C ASP A 12 0.46 13.63 1.74
N PRO A 13 -0.04 14.83 1.36
CA PRO A 13 -0.37 15.10 -0.05
C PRO A 13 0.82 14.99 -1.00
N THR A 14 2.02 15.34 -0.55
CA THR A 14 3.23 15.24 -1.38
C THR A 14 3.51 13.79 -1.73
N TRP A 15 3.47 12.90 -0.74
CA TRP A 15 3.74 11.49 -0.98
C TRP A 15 2.62 10.82 -1.76
N SER A 16 1.35 11.13 -1.47
CA SER A 16 0.25 10.53 -2.23
C SER A 16 0.32 10.94 -3.70
N MET A 17 0.69 12.19 -3.99
CA MET A 17 0.86 12.66 -5.35
C MET A 17 2.01 11.94 -6.06
N LEU A 18 3.15 11.77 -5.37
CA LEU A 18 4.31 11.08 -5.94
C LEU A 18 4.00 9.62 -6.24
N ILE A 19 3.40 8.92 -5.29
CA ILE A 19 3.05 7.50 -5.49
C ILE A 19 2.06 7.38 -6.64
N GLY A 20 1.05 8.25 -6.69
CA GLY A 20 0.08 8.26 -7.78
C GLY A 20 0.74 8.48 -9.14
N ARG A 21 1.74 9.36 -9.19
CA ARG A 21 2.50 9.58 -10.44
C ARG A 21 3.21 8.31 -10.88
N TYR A 22 3.84 7.60 -9.95
CA TYR A 22 4.56 6.37 -10.27
C TYR A 22 3.60 5.28 -10.75
N VAL A 23 2.45 5.14 -10.09
CA VAL A 23 1.41 4.20 -10.52
C VAL A 23 0.92 4.54 -11.93
N GLY A 24 0.68 5.84 -12.19
CA GLY A 24 0.27 6.30 -13.50
C GLY A 24 1.29 6.01 -14.59
N GLN A 25 2.59 6.09 -14.27
CA GLN A 25 3.67 5.76 -15.20
C GLN A 25 3.68 4.28 -15.58
N LEU A 26 3.12 3.41 -14.73
CA LEU A 26 2.95 2.00 -15.04
C LEU A 26 1.72 1.72 -15.91
N GLY A 27 0.90 2.74 -16.18
CA GLY A 27 -0.34 2.59 -16.91
C GLY A 27 -1.48 2.04 -16.06
N TRP A 28 -1.38 2.14 -14.77
CA TRP A 28 -2.35 1.57 -13.83
C TRP A 28 -3.24 2.65 -13.23
N GLU A 29 -4.38 2.24 -12.68
CA GLU A 29 -5.29 3.12 -11.94
C GLU A 29 -4.94 3.14 -10.46
N PHE A 30 -5.32 4.21 -9.78
CA PHE A 30 -5.15 4.30 -8.33
C PHE A 30 -6.26 5.12 -7.69
N GLU A 31 -6.42 4.89 -6.40
CA GLU A 31 -7.26 5.72 -5.53
C GLU A 31 -6.44 6.08 -4.29
N VAL A 32 -6.56 7.33 -3.83
CA VAL A 32 -5.87 7.80 -2.63
C VAL A 32 -6.87 7.94 -1.50
N VAL A 33 -6.57 7.35 -0.36
CA VAL A 33 -7.34 7.51 0.88
C VAL A 33 -6.38 7.93 1.99
N ARG A 34 -6.91 8.54 3.05
CA ARG A 34 -6.09 9.18 4.07
C ARG A 34 -6.22 8.57 5.46
N SER A 35 -7.09 7.62 5.63
CA SER A 35 -7.34 7.01 6.94
C SER A 35 -7.67 5.54 6.79
N PRO A 36 -7.52 4.77 7.87
CA PRO A 36 -7.93 3.36 7.84
C PRO A 36 -9.40 3.16 7.48
N GLN A 37 -10.30 4.03 7.96
CA GLN A 37 -11.72 3.88 7.64
C GLN A 37 -11.99 4.12 6.16
N GLU A 38 -11.39 5.16 5.57
CA GLU A 38 -11.52 5.40 4.13
C GLU A 38 -10.98 4.22 3.32
N ALA A 39 -9.88 3.62 3.80
CA ALA A 39 -9.28 2.47 3.12
C ALA A 39 -10.24 1.28 3.13
N LEU A 40 -10.85 0.98 4.26
CA LEU A 40 -11.82 -0.13 4.36
C LEU A 40 -13.02 0.11 3.47
N ASP A 41 -13.52 1.35 3.43
CA ASP A 41 -14.64 1.71 2.56
C ASP A 41 -14.27 1.51 1.08
N ALA A 42 -13.05 1.90 0.70
CA ALA A 42 -12.58 1.72 -0.68
C ALA A 42 -12.41 0.24 -1.02
N LEU A 43 -11.94 -0.57 -0.08
CA LEU A 43 -11.77 -2.01 -0.30
C LEU A 43 -13.10 -2.73 -0.46
N ASP A 44 -14.16 -2.27 0.20
CA ASP A 44 -15.50 -2.80 0.03
C ASP A 44 -16.02 -2.62 -1.40
N GLY A 45 -15.58 -1.57 -2.06
CA GLY A 45 -16.06 -1.21 -3.40
C GLY A 45 -15.49 -2.03 -4.53
N GLY A 46 -14.53 -2.92 -4.29
CA GLY A 46 -14.10 -3.78 -5.36
C GLY A 46 -12.62 -4.06 -5.50
N ALA A 47 -12.22 -4.37 -6.70
CA ALA A 47 -10.96 -5.00 -7.06
C ALA A 47 -9.75 -4.10 -6.86
N VAL A 48 -9.02 -4.34 -5.78
CA VAL A 48 -7.72 -3.72 -5.53
C VAL A 48 -6.65 -4.80 -5.67
N ASP A 49 -5.63 -4.52 -6.46
CA ASP A 49 -4.56 -5.49 -6.74
C ASP A 49 -3.37 -5.33 -5.79
N VAL A 50 -3.10 -4.12 -5.34
CA VAL A 50 -1.99 -3.82 -4.42
C VAL A 50 -2.41 -2.68 -3.51
N ILE A 51 -2.01 -2.75 -2.24
CA ILE A 51 -2.17 -1.66 -1.29
C ILE A 51 -0.80 -1.07 -1.00
N VAL A 52 -0.66 0.25 -1.12
CA VAL A 52 0.52 0.98 -0.64
C VAL A 52 0.10 1.68 0.65
N LEU A 53 0.78 1.41 1.74
CA LEU A 53 0.37 1.86 3.06
C LEU A 53 1.51 2.56 3.78
N ASP A 54 1.24 3.76 4.32
CA ASP A 54 2.09 4.39 5.31
C ASP A 54 1.61 3.98 6.70
N LEU A 55 2.54 3.60 7.57
CA LEU A 55 2.23 3.23 8.95
C LEU A 55 1.98 4.46 9.85
N LEU A 56 2.44 5.64 9.42
CA LEU A 56 2.30 6.89 10.17
C LEU A 56 1.15 7.71 9.59
N LEU A 57 -0.07 7.37 9.98
CA LEU A 57 -1.27 8.10 9.58
C LEU A 57 -1.70 9.04 10.73
N ALA A 58 -2.28 10.18 10.37
CA ALA A 58 -2.63 11.22 11.34
C ALA A 58 -3.74 10.80 12.31
N VAL A 59 -4.72 10.02 11.84
CA VAL A 59 -5.91 9.66 12.63
C VAL A 59 -5.70 8.37 13.42
N GLU A 60 -5.22 7.35 12.74
CA GLU A 60 -4.90 6.05 13.34
C GLU A 60 -3.62 5.52 12.72
N THR A 61 -2.98 4.56 13.38
CA THR A 61 -1.78 3.96 12.81
C THR A 61 -2.14 3.01 11.68
N GLY A 62 -1.22 2.86 10.73
CA GLY A 62 -1.36 1.86 9.68
C GLY A 62 -1.40 0.44 10.21
N MET A 63 -0.84 0.19 11.41
CA MET A 63 -0.92 -1.12 12.05
C MET A 63 -2.34 -1.54 12.36
N ALA A 64 -3.20 -0.58 12.77
CA ALA A 64 -4.61 -0.86 13.00
C ALA A 64 -5.29 -1.32 11.71
N LEU A 65 -4.97 -0.68 10.60
CA LEU A 65 -5.51 -1.06 9.30
C LEU A 65 -5.02 -2.46 8.89
N LEU A 66 -3.75 -2.78 9.13
CA LEU A 66 -3.22 -4.12 8.82
C LEU A 66 -3.98 -5.20 9.58
N ASN A 67 -4.27 -4.98 10.86
CA ASN A 67 -5.05 -5.92 11.64
C ASN A 67 -6.45 -6.11 11.05
N GLU A 68 -7.11 -5.03 10.65
CA GLU A 68 -8.44 -5.09 10.08
C GLU A 68 -8.44 -5.86 8.76
N ILE A 69 -7.50 -5.59 7.88
CA ILE A 69 -7.42 -6.26 6.58
C ILE A 69 -7.23 -7.77 6.77
N GLN A 70 -6.40 -8.18 7.71
CA GLN A 70 -6.15 -9.61 7.96
C GLN A 70 -7.36 -10.34 8.54
N ALA A 71 -8.30 -9.60 9.12
CA ALA A 71 -9.51 -10.20 9.70
C ALA A 71 -10.53 -10.63 8.63
N TYR A 72 -10.40 -10.16 7.39
CA TYR A 72 -11.34 -10.47 6.32
C TYR A 72 -10.68 -11.35 5.27
N ASP A 73 -11.26 -12.52 5.03
CA ASP A 73 -10.72 -13.51 4.09
C ASP A 73 -10.56 -12.95 2.68
N ASP A 74 -11.50 -12.12 2.23
CA ASP A 74 -11.47 -11.55 0.89
C ASP A 74 -10.42 -10.44 0.73
N LEU A 75 -9.92 -9.87 1.83
CA LEU A 75 -8.92 -8.80 1.82
C LEU A 75 -7.52 -9.29 2.16
N SER A 76 -7.41 -10.35 2.94
CA SER A 76 -6.11 -10.80 3.48
C SER A 76 -5.14 -11.30 2.40
N GLY A 77 -5.64 -11.59 1.21
CA GLY A 77 -4.78 -12.01 0.09
C GLY A 77 -4.24 -10.88 -0.76
N ILE A 78 -4.64 -9.62 -0.50
CA ILE A 78 -4.16 -8.48 -1.28
C ILE A 78 -2.74 -8.15 -0.84
N PRO A 79 -1.75 -8.12 -1.76
CA PRO A 79 -0.37 -7.80 -1.38
C PRO A 79 -0.24 -6.34 -0.93
N ILE A 80 0.56 -6.14 0.11
CA ILE A 80 0.73 -4.82 0.73
C ILE A 80 2.20 -4.40 0.66
N LEU A 81 2.43 -3.22 0.10
CA LEU A 81 3.72 -2.53 0.15
C LEU A 81 3.63 -1.46 1.24
N VAL A 82 4.45 -1.58 2.27
CA VAL A 82 4.58 -0.50 3.27
C VAL A 82 5.67 0.45 2.81
N LEU A 83 5.34 1.72 2.73
CA LEU A 83 6.27 2.80 2.37
C LEU A 83 6.15 3.85 3.47
N THR A 84 7.15 3.94 4.35
CA THR A 84 7.01 4.68 5.59
C THR A 84 8.33 5.28 6.06
N ASN A 85 8.23 6.30 6.91
CA ASN A 85 9.37 6.86 7.65
C ASN A 85 9.43 6.32 9.10
N THR A 86 8.67 5.28 9.41
CA THR A 86 8.68 4.69 10.75
C THR A 86 10.09 4.21 11.09
N PRO A 87 10.73 4.75 12.15
CA PRO A 87 12.10 4.35 12.48
C PRO A 87 12.15 2.91 13.00
N ASP A 88 13.27 2.24 12.71
CA ASP A 88 13.62 0.94 13.25
C ASP A 88 12.65 -0.20 12.95
N ILE A 89 11.76 -0.03 11.97
CA ILE A 89 10.88 -1.11 11.53
C ILE A 89 11.56 -1.94 10.44
N VAL A 90 11.38 -3.25 10.51
CA VAL A 90 11.88 -4.19 9.50
C VAL A 90 10.73 -5.07 9.02
N LEU A 91 10.92 -5.71 7.87
CA LEU A 91 9.87 -6.49 7.23
C LEU A 91 9.30 -7.58 8.15
N SER A 92 10.15 -8.24 8.96
CA SER A 92 9.69 -9.28 9.87
C SER A 92 8.70 -8.79 10.91
N ASP A 93 8.68 -7.48 11.20
CA ASP A 93 7.71 -6.89 12.15
C ASP A 93 6.30 -6.89 11.58
N VAL A 94 6.16 -6.85 10.25
CA VAL A 94 4.86 -6.64 9.59
C VAL A 94 4.49 -7.76 8.62
N SER A 95 5.39 -8.68 8.33
CA SER A 95 5.13 -9.75 7.34
C SER A 95 3.98 -10.66 7.74
N GLY A 96 3.73 -10.84 9.03
CA GLY A 96 2.59 -11.61 9.51
C GLY A 96 1.23 -10.97 9.22
N TYR A 97 1.22 -9.70 8.76
CA TYR A 97 0.00 -8.96 8.43
C TYR A 97 -0.22 -8.83 6.91
N GLY A 98 0.44 -9.69 6.13
CA GLY A 98 0.26 -9.64 4.67
C GLY A 98 1.16 -8.63 3.97
N VAL A 99 2.08 -7.99 4.69
CA VAL A 99 3.05 -7.07 4.10
C VAL A 99 4.14 -7.87 3.41
N MET A 100 4.32 -7.65 2.12
CA MET A 100 5.28 -8.39 1.29
C MET A 100 6.52 -7.58 0.96
N CYS A 101 6.47 -6.26 1.13
CA CYS A 101 7.60 -5.38 0.86
C CYS A 101 7.54 -4.18 1.79
N LEU A 102 8.69 -3.78 2.31
CA LEU A 102 8.82 -2.61 3.19
C LEU A 102 9.90 -1.71 2.62
N LEU A 103 9.54 -0.47 2.31
CA LEU A 103 10.47 0.54 1.81
C LEU A 103 10.50 1.74 2.75
N ASP A 104 11.69 2.32 2.90
CA ASP A 104 11.91 3.52 3.69
C ASP A 104 11.75 4.75 2.79
N LYS A 105 10.86 5.66 3.13
CA LYS A 105 10.64 6.90 2.38
C LYS A 105 11.92 7.72 2.19
N ALA A 106 12.84 7.65 3.17
CA ALA A 106 14.07 8.43 3.10
C ALA A 106 15.04 7.92 2.04
N THR A 107 14.96 6.66 1.65
CA THR A 107 15.95 6.03 0.76
C THR A 107 15.36 5.43 -0.51
N ALA A 108 14.06 5.16 -0.55
CA ALA A 108 13.43 4.53 -1.70
C ALA A 108 13.45 5.48 -2.91
N THR A 109 13.91 4.95 -4.05
CA THR A 109 13.91 5.69 -5.31
C THR A 109 12.59 5.47 -6.05
N PRO A 110 12.25 6.31 -7.04
CA PRO A 110 11.08 6.03 -7.88
C PRO A 110 11.12 4.65 -8.52
N ASP A 111 12.31 4.21 -8.96
CA ASP A 111 12.48 2.88 -9.55
C ASP A 111 12.25 1.77 -8.54
N ASP A 112 12.70 1.94 -7.29
CA ASP A 112 12.43 0.97 -6.22
C ASP A 112 10.92 0.79 -6.02
N ILE A 113 10.19 1.89 -5.99
CA ILE A 113 8.74 1.86 -5.77
C ILE A 113 8.03 1.19 -6.94
N LYS A 114 8.36 1.57 -8.16
CA LYS A 114 7.75 0.98 -9.36
C LYS A 114 8.08 -0.50 -9.50
N PHE A 115 9.33 -0.88 -9.24
CA PHE A 115 9.74 -2.28 -9.27
C PHE A 115 8.94 -3.11 -8.26
N SER A 116 8.83 -2.62 -7.03
CA SER A 116 8.09 -3.32 -5.97
C SER A 116 6.61 -3.47 -6.32
N LEU A 117 5.99 -2.42 -6.88
CA LEU A 117 4.59 -2.50 -7.31
C LEU A 117 4.39 -3.57 -8.38
N LYS A 118 5.29 -3.65 -9.35
CA LYS A 118 5.20 -4.66 -10.42
C LYS A 118 5.37 -6.06 -9.86
N GLU A 119 6.36 -6.25 -8.99
CA GLU A 119 6.61 -7.56 -8.37
C GLU A 119 5.40 -8.03 -7.57
N LEU A 120 4.80 -7.15 -6.77
CA LEU A 120 3.65 -7.51 -5.95
C LEU A 120 2.42 -7.83 -6.80
N ALA A 121 2.16 -7.03 -7.82
CA ALA A 121 1.01 -7.25 -8.69
C ALA A 121 1.15 -8.53 -9.51
N ASP A 122 2.35 -8.82 -10.01
CA ASP A 122 2.61 -10.00 -10.84
C ASP A 122 2.74 -11.27 -10.02
N GLY A 123 3.26 -11.16 -8.80
CA GLY A 123 3.44 -12.30 -7.90
C GLY A 123 2.15 -12.82 -7.30
N ARG A 124 1.06 -12.07 -7.43
CA ARG A 124 -0.24 -12.47 -6.90
C ARG A 124 -0.87 -13.54 -7.81
N LYS A 125 -1.02 -14.69 -7.26
CA LYS A 125 -1.57 -15.85 -7.99
C LYS A 125 -3.00 -16.14 -7.59
#